data_b831d3bf9dafc8f2513a1cb3cd400a14
#
_entry.id   b831d3bf9dafc8f2513a1cb3cd400a14
#
_cell.length_a   1.000
_cell.length_b   1.000
_cell.length_c   1.000
_cell.angle_alpha   90.00
_cell.angle_beta   90.00
_cell.angle_gamma   90.00
#
_symmetry.space_group_name_H-M   'P 1'
#
loop_
_entity.id
_entity.type
_entity.pdbx_description
1 polymer ?
#
loop_
_entity_poly.entity_id
_entity_poly.type
_entity_poly.pdbx_seq_one_letter_code
_entity_poly.pdbx_strand_id
1 'polypeptide(L)'
;MVGNLSNFTKIDILRCLLRIQKPVSRSFLSESLDLGEGTIRAILNILKETDLLESNKQGHHLSAKGNNIINRIKNSIDIKEAQINIFPDKKKIAIHLRNIKEIKSPVMLRDAAVKNGADGALILKFTNKLEVIDSDYEQDLKELEDIFQLNKDDLIILAYADSYKLAEHGALAVAVELNNELKNIVQGLKYSR
;
A
#
# COMPACT_ATOMS: atom_id res chain seq x y z
N MET A 1 -27.20 21.33 -4.33
CA MET A 1 -26.95 19.87 -4.18
C MET A 1 -25.48 19.72 -3.82
N VAL A 2 -25.18 19.31 -2.59
CA VAL A 2 -23.80 18.96 -2.21
C VAL A 2 -23.48 17.66 -2.95
N GLY A 3 -22.54 17.73 -3.90
CA GLY A 3 -22.09 16.54 -4.63
C GLY A 3 -21.58 15.49 -3.63
N ASN A 4 -21.94 14.23 -3.83
CA ASN A 4 -21.44 13.11 -3.04
C ASN A 4 -19.92 13.16 -3.00
N LEU A 5 -19.36 13.60 -1.88
CA LEU A 5 -17.93 13.46 -1.62
C LEU A 5 -17.64 11.97 -1.64
N SER A 6 -16.77 11.54 -2.54
CA SER A 6 -16.37 10.14 -2.59
C SER A 6 -15.69 9.76 -1.28
N ASN A 7 -16.25 8.76 -0.61
CA ASN A 7 -15.73 8.25 0.67
C ASN A 7 -14.50 7.35 0.51
N PHE A 8 -13.64 7.59 -0.49
CA PHE A 8 -12.42 6.81 -0.72
C PHE A 8 -11.32 7.67 -1.34
N THR A 9 -10.11 7.23 -1.23
CA THR A 9 -8.89 7.90 -1.66
C THR A 9 -8.25 7.20 -2.87
N LYS A 10 -7.22 7.80 -3.46
CA LYS A 10 -6.40 7.15 -4.48
C LYS A 10 -5.66 5.92 -3.93
N ILE A 11 -5.36 5.89 -2.63
CA ILE A 11 -4.77 4.72 -1.97
C ILE A 11 -5.76 3.56 -1.95
N ASP A 12 -7.06 3.81 -1.75
CA ASP A 12 -8.08 2.75 -1.83
C ASP A 12 -8.22 2.19 -3.25
N ILE A 13 -8.06 3.03 -4.29
CA ILE A 13 -8.03 2.57 -5.68
C ILE A 13 -6.80 1.67 -5.90
N LEU A 14 -5.63 2.07 -5.40
CA LEU A 14 -4.40 1.27 -5.47
C LEU A 14 -4.57 -0.06 -4.73
N ARG A 15 -5.11 -0.05 -3.51
CA ARG A 15 -5.42 -1.26 -2.73
C ARG A 15 -6.34 -2.20 -3.49
N CYS A 16 -7.39 -1.67 -4.12
CA CYS A 16 -8.31 -2.44 -4.95
C CYS A 16 -7.58 -3.07 -6.14
N LEU A 17 -6.77 -2.31 -6.85
CA LEU A 17 -5.98 -2.81 -7.98
C LEU A 17 -5.04 -3.96 -7.57
N LEU A 18 -4.38 -3.83 -6.42
CA LEU A 18 -3.47 -4.85 -5.85
C LEU A 18 -4.18 -6.15 -5.46
N ARG A 19 -5.47 -6.13 -5.11
CA ARG A 19 -6.27 -7.33 -4.77
C ARG A 19 -6.73 -8.14 -5.98
N ILE A 20 -6.72 -7.54 -7.19
CA ILE A 20 -7.21 -8.21 -8.40
C ILE A 20 -6.06 -8.99 -9.07
N GLN A 21 -5.74 -10.16 -8.52
CA GLN A 21 -4.71 -11.06 -9.10
C GLN A 21 -5.31 -12.18 -9.98
N LYS A 22 -6.60 -12.43 -9.85
CA LYS A 22 -7.44 -13.36 -10.63
C LYS A 22 -8.83 -12.74 -10.76
N PRO A 23 -9.73 -13.29 -11.57
CA PRO A 23 -11.11 -12.82 -11.61
C PRO A 23 -11.74 -12.83 -10.22
N VAL A 24 -12.27 -11.69 -9.78
CA VAL A 24 -12.85 -11.49 -8.43
C VAL A 24 -14.25 -10.88 -8.50
N SER A 25 -15.07 -11.18 -7.52
CA SER A 25 -16.38 -10.54 -7.36
C SER A 25 -16.27 -9.20 -6.62
N ARG A 26 -17.32 -8.37 -6.78
CA ARG A 26 -17.41 -7.11 -6.03
C ARG A 26 -17.55 -7.36 -4.52
N SER A 27 -18.29 -8.38 -4.11
CA SER A 27 -18.45 -8.73 -2.70
C SER A 27 -17.11 -9.14 -2.06
N PHE A 28 -16.32 -9.96 -2.76
CA PHE A 28 -14.96 -10.29 -2.30
C PHE A 28 -14.09 -9.05 -2.09
N LEU A 29 -14.10 -8.09 -3.03
CA LEU A 29 -13.36 -6.85 -2.88
C LEU A 29 -13.88 -5.99 -1.72
N SER A 30 -15.19 -5.93 -1.53
CA SER A 30 -15.82 -5.22 -0.42
C SER A 30 -15.35 -5.76 0.94
N GLU A 31 -15.37 -7.07 1.09
CA GLU A 31 -14.94 -7.76 2.31
C GLU A 31 -13.41 -7.63 2.52
N SER A 32 -12.61 -7.94 1.51
CA SER A 32 -11.14 -7.95 1.62
C SER A 32 -10.52 -6.58 1.83
N LEU A 33 -11.19 -5.50 1.41
CA LEU A 33 -10.72 -4.12 1.56
C LEU A 33 -11.39 -3.39 2.72
N ASP A 34 -12.42 -4.00 3.33
CA ASP A 34 -13.27 -3.35 4.33
C ASP A 34 -13.83 -2.02 3.80
N LEU A 35 -14.46 -2.07 2.61
CA LEU A 35 -15.10 -0.95 1.93
C LEU A 35 -16.52 -1.32 1.53
N GLY A 36 -17.44 -0.37 1.63
CA GLY A 36 -18.83 -0.59 1.22
C GLY A 36 -18.95 -0.93 -0.27
N GLU A 37 -19.92 -1.77 -0.66
CA GLU A 37 -20.12 -2.19 -2.05
C GLU A 37 -20.32 -1.02 -3.03
N GLY A 38 -20.95 0.06 -2.57
CA GLY A 38 -21.11 1.29 -3.37
C GLY A 38 -19.76 1.95 -3.68
N THR A 39 -18.86 1.99 -2.69
CA THR A 39 -17.47 2.47 -2.85
C THR A 39 -16.71 1.59 -3.81
N ILE A 40 -16.78 0.27 -3.65
CA ILE A 40 -16.13 -0.67 -4.57
C ILE A 40 -16.65 -0.50 -6.01
N ARG A 41 -17.97 -0.29 -6.19
CA ARG A 41 -18.53 -0.02 -7.53
C ARG A 41 -17.91 1.22 -8.16
N ALA A 42 -17.77 2.31 -7.40
CA ALA A 42 -17.16 3.54 -7.88
C ALA A 42 -15.68 3.33 -8.25
N ILE A 43 -14.92 2.63 -7.41
CA ILE A 43 -13.51 2.30 -7.68
C ILE A 43 -13.37 1.43 -8.94
N LEU A 44 -14.20 0.40 -9.09
CA LEU A 44 -14.18 -0.47 -10.28
C LEU A 44 -14.52 0.30 -11.57
N ASN A 45 -15.41 1.28 -11.51
CA ASN A 45 -15.71 2.14 -12.65
C ASN A 45 -14.48 2.97 -13.04
N ILE A 46 -13.80 3.59 -12.08
CA ILE A 46 -12.55 4.33 -12.32
C ILE A 46 -11.49 3.44 -12.97
N LEU A 47 -11.32 2.22 -12.46
CA LEU A 47 -10.35 1.28 -13.02
C LEU A 47 -10.71 0.85 -14.45
N LYS A 48 -12.00 0.77 -14.80
CA LYS A 48 -12.46 0.53 -16.18
C LYS A 48 -12.25 1.73 -17.09
N GLU A 49 -12.61 2.93 -16.62
CA GLU A 49 -12.44 4.18 -17.38
C GLU A 49 -10.97 4.49 -17.65
N THR A 50 -10.05 3.97 -16.84
CA THR A 50 -8.60 4.07 -17.02
C THR A 50 -8.00 2.90 -17.81
N ASP A 51 -8.83 2.00 -18.32
CA ASP A 51 -8.45 0.77 -19.06
C ASP A 51 -7.58 -0.19 -18.24
N LEU A 52 -7.69 -0.20 -16.93
CA LEU A 52 -6.93 -1.10 -16.06
C LEU A 52 -7.69 -2.37 -15.73
N LEU A 53 -9.02 -2.36 -15.91
CA LEU A 53 -9.91 -3.42 -15.51
C LEU A 53 -10.90 -3.78 -16.61
N GLU A 54 -11.15 -5.06 -16.76
CA GLU A 54 -12.21 -5.62 -17.57
C GLU A 54 -13.16 -6.47 -16.71
N SER A 55 -14.31 -6.84 -17.29
CA SER A 55 -15.29 -7.70 -16.59
C SER A 55 -15.90 -8.70 -17.55
N ASN A 56 -16.05 -9.91 -17.09
CA ASN A 56 -16.73 -11.01 -17.79
C ASN A 56 -17.66 -11.77 -16.83
N LYS A 57 -18.18 -12.92 -17.26
CA LYS A 57 -19.05 -13.77 -16.43
C LYS A 57 -18.37 -14.33 -15.17
N GLN A 58 -17.03 -14.37 -15.13
CA GLN A 58 -16.25 -14.86 -14.00
C GLN A 58 -15.94 -13.77 -12.98
N GLY A 59 -16.19 -12.49 -13.32
CA GLY A 59 -15.95 -11.35 -12.45
C GLY A 59 -15.09 -10.27 -13.07
N HIS A 60 -14.47 -9.47 -12.20
CA HIS A 60 -13.56 -8.38 -12.56
C HIS A 60 -12.13 -8.91 -12.62
N HIS A 61 -11.39 -8.57 -13.68
CA HIS A 61 -10.00 -8.99 -13.88
C HIS A 61 -9.20 -7.85 -14.51
N LEU A 62 -7.88 -7.90 -14.35
CA LEU A 62 -6.99 -6.89 -14.92
C LEU A 62 -6.98 -6.99 -16.45
N SER A 63 -6.99 -5.86 -17.12
CA SER A 63 -6.68 -5.76 -18.55
C SER A 63 -5.18 -6.04 -18.79
N ALA A 64 -4.75 -6.08 -20.05
CA ALA A 64 -3.32 -6.13 -20.41
C ALA A 64 -2.54 -4.95 -19.79
N LYS A 65 -3.11 -3.73 -19.85
CA LYS A 65 -2.54 -2.52 -19.22
C LYS A 65 -2.48 -2.63 -17.70
N GLY A 66 -3.54 -3.13 -17.08
CA GLY A 66 -3.60 -3.36 -15.63
C GLY A 66 -2.56 -4.37 -15.16
N ASN A 67 -2.40 -5.49 -15.88
CA ASN A 67 -1.37 -6.47 -15.59
C ASN A 67 0.06 -5.89 -15.70
N ASN A 68 0.32 -5.08 -16.70
CA ASN A 68 1.61 -4.39 -16.84
C ASN A 68 1.89 -3.49 -15.63
N ILE A 69 0.91 -2.70 -15.20
CA ILE A 69 1.05 -1.82 -14.02
C ILE A 69 1.29 -2.64 -12.76
N ILE A 70 0.54 -3.71 -12.53
CA ILE A 70 0.73 -4.57 -11.34
C ILE A 70 2.13 -5.21 -11.34
N ASN A 71 2.62 -5.66 -12.49
CA ASN A 71 3.97 -6.22 -12.58
C ASN A 71 5.04 -5.17 -12.22
N ARG A 72 4.89 -3.95 -12.68
CA ARG A 72 5.79 -2.84 -12.33
C ARG A 72 5.75 -2.55 -10.83
N ILE A 73 4.54 -2.51 -10.22
CA ILE A 73 4.39 -2.34 -8.78
C ILE A 73 5.10 -3.46 -8.02
N LYS A 74 4.87 -4.74 -8.38
CA LYS A 74 5.48 -5.91 -7.74
C LYS A 74 7.01 -5.94 -7.86
N ASN A 75 7.56 -5.37 -8.92
CA ASN A 75 9.02 -5.23 -9.06
C ASN A 75 9.59 -4.16 -8.11
N SER A 76 8.79 -3.18 -7.74
CA SER A 76 9.21 -2.05 -6.89
C SER A 76 8.95 -2.27 -5.42
N ILE A 77 7.86 -2.97 -5.07
CA ILE A 77 7.44 -3.20 -3.68
C ILE A 77 6.98 -4.64 -3.46
N ASP A 78 7.09 -5.08 -2.21
CA ASP A 78 6.45 -6.29 -1.68
C ASP A 78 5.71 -5.92 -0.38
N ILE A 79 4.48 -6.41 -0.21
CA ILE A 79 3.59 -6.04 0.90
C ILE A 79 3.25 -7.30 1.68
N LYS A 80 3.47 -7.28 3.00
CA LYS A 80 3.16 -8.39 3.89
C LYS A 80 2.57 -7.92 5.21
N GLU A 81 1.71 -8.74 5.79
CA GLU A 81 1.37 -8.62 7.21
C GLU A 81 2.59 -9.00 8.04
N ALA A 82 2.91 -8.18 9.03
CA ALA A 82 4.03 -8.42 9.92
C ALA A 82 3.52 -8.84 11.30
N GLN A 83 3.90 -10.06 11.71
CA GLN A 83 3.60 -10.57 13.04
C GLN A 83 4.88 -10.56 13.86
N ILE A 84 5.23 -9.38 14.36
CA ILE A 84 6.42 -9.13 15.17
C ILE A 84 6.02 -8.55 16.51
N ASN A 85 6.85 -8.75 17.52
CA ASN A 85 6.57 -8.32 18.90
C ASN A 85 6.88 -6.82 19.16
N ILE A 86 6.65 -5.97 18.16
CA ILE A 86 6.69 -4.52 18.27
C ILE A 86 5.26 -4.02 18.18
N PHE A 87 4.81 -3.19 19.13
CA PHE A 87 3.41 -2.75 19.21
C PHE A 87 2.44 -3.95 19.22
N PRO A 88 2.47 -4.83 20.25
CA PRO A 88 1.80 -6.14 20.23
C PRO A 88 0.29 -6.04 20.00
N ASP A 89 -0.35 -4.97 20.49
CA ASP A 89 -1.80 -4.77 20.39
C ASP A 89 -2.23 -4.18 19.01
N LYS A 90 -1.27 -3.93 18.10
CA LYS A 90 -1.56 -3.30 16.80
C LYS A 90 -1.42 -4.28 15.65
N LYS A 91 -2.26 -4.10 14.63
CA LYS A 91 -2.08 -4.72 13.32
C LYS A 91 -0.97 -4.00 12.58
N LYS A 92 -0.12 -4.77 11.90
CA LYS A 92 1.09 -4.25 11.25
C LYS A 92 1.15 -4.70 9.79
N ILE A 93 1.47 -3.75 8.92
CA ILE A 93 1.77 -4.00 7.51
C ILE A 93 3.20 -3.53 7.25
N ALA A 94 3.99 -4.41 6.68
CA ALA A 94 5.33 -4.12 6.22
C ALA A 94 5.35 -4.02 4.68
N ILE A 95 5.97 -2.97 4.16
CA ILE A 95 6.21 -2.79 2.73
C ILE A 95 7.72 -2.71 2.51
N HIS A 96 8.24 -3.69 1.78
CA HIS A 96 9.60 -3.66 1.26
C HIS A 96 9.67 -2.81 0.00
N LEU A 97 10.57 -1.85 -0.03
CA LEU A 97 10.83 -0.94 -1.15
C LEU A 97 12.22 -1.18 -1.70
N ARG A 98 12.30 -1.41 -3.01
CA ARG A 98 13.54 -1.64 -3.75
C ARG A 98 13.99 -0.38 -4.47
N ASN A 99 15.31 -0.19 -4.59
CA ASN A 99 15.93 0.86 -5.42
C ASN A 99 15.50 2.30 -5.05
N ILE A 100 15.34 2.59 -3.76
CA ILE A 100 15.04 3.94 -3.29
C ILE A 100 16.34 4.77 -3.27
N LYS A 101 16.39 5.81 -4.10
CA LYS A 101 17.59 6.66 -4.26
C LYS A 101 17.69 7.74 -3.19
N GLU A 102 16.56 8.27 -2.76
CA GLU A 102 16.51 9.37 -1.79
C GLU A 102 15.48 9.05 -0.71
N ILE A 103 15.87 9.26 0.53
CA ILE A 103 14.99 9.11 1.68
C ILE A 103 14.61 10.53 2.12
N LYS A 104 13.32 10.82 2.07
CA LYS A 104 12.77 12.04 2.66
C LYS A 104 12.90 12.01 4.18
N SER A 105 12.73 13.15 4.83
CA SER A 105 12.71 13.22 6.29
C SER A 105 11.79 12.12 6.88
N PRO A 106 12.30 11.24 7.75
CA PRO A 106 11.51 10.20 8.39
C PRO A 106 10.30 10.74 9.15
N VAL A 107 10.40 11.93 9.73
CA VAL A 107 9.28 12.60 10.41
C VAL A 107 8.15 12.88 9.42
N MET A 108 8.45 13.42 8.24
CA MET A 108 7.43 13.69 7.20
C MET A 108 6.78 12.40 6.70
N LEU A 109 7.54 11.31 6.62
CA LEU A 109 7.01 10.00 6.20
C LEU A 109 6.08 9.40 7.26
N ARG A 110 6.44 9.52 8.54
CA ARG A 110 5.57 9.13 9.66
C ARG A 110 4.28 9.95 9.67
N ASP A 111 4.39 11.26 9.47
CA ASP A 111 3.22 12.14 9.34
C ASP A 111 2.32 11.74 8.16
N ALA A 112 2.90 11.33 7.04
CA ALA A 112 2.13 10.82 5.91
C ALA A 112 1.37 9.55 6.27
N ALA A 113 1.96 8.61 7.02
CA ALA A 113 1.26 7.43 7.51
C ALA A 113 0.08 7.80 8.42
N VAL A 114 0.30 8.68 9.40
CA VAL A 114 -0.71 9.11 10.37
C VAL A 114 -1.86 9.85 9.68
N LYS A 115 -1.57 10.77 8.76
CA LYS A 115 -2.58 11.48 7.95
C LYS A 115 -3.43 10.53 7.10
N ASN A 116 -2.94 9.34 6.83
CA ASN A 116 -3.63 8.30 6.09
C ASN A 116 -4.18 7.16 6.98
N GLY A 117 -4.33 7.41 8.27
CA GLY A 117 -5.08 6.58 9.20
C GLY A 117 -4.28 5.56 9.99
N ALA A 118 -2.96 5.44 9.80
CA ALA A 118 -2.12 4.64 10.68
C ALA A 118 -1.89 5.36 12.02
N ASP A 119 -1.63 4.60 13.09
CA ASP A 119 -1.22 5.17 14.37
C ASP A 119 0.24 5.65 14.31
N GLY A 120 1.03 5.07 13.41
CA GLY A 120 2.40 5.45 13.12
C GLY A 120 3.07 4.54 12.09
N ALA A 121 4.33 4.86 11.77
CA ALA A 121 5.17 4.03 10.94
C ALA A 121 6.63 4.12 11.36
N LEU A 122 7.35 3.00 11.28
CA LEU A 122 8.81 2.96 11.33
C LEU A 122 9.34 2.89 9.89
N ILE A 123 10.34 3.70 9.62
CA ILE A 123 11.07 3.67 8.35
C ILE A 123 12.42 3.03 8.65
N LEU A 124 12.65 1.88 8.05
CA LEU A 124 13.80 1.02 8.32
C LEU A 124 14.67 0.94 7.08
N LYS A 125 15.97 0.94 7.27
CA LYS A 125 16.95 0.72 6.20
C LYS A 125 17.73 -0.56 6.50
N PHE A 126 17.90 -1.38 5.47
CA PHE A 126 18.75 -2.57 5.56
C PHE A 126 20.17 -2.25 5.14
N THR A 127 21.12 -2.41 6.07
CA THR A 127 22.57 -2.32 5.80
C THR A 127 23.19 -3.71 5.87
N ASN A 128 23.48 -4.21 7.05
CA ASN A 128 23.78 -5.60 7.40
C ASN A 128 22.67 -6.17 8.29
N LYS A 129 21.88 -5.31 8.90
CA LYS A 129 20.65 -5.56 9.67
C LYS A 129 19.67 -4.44 9.40
N LEU A 130 18.39 -4.63 9.75
CA LEU A 130 17.40 -3.54 9.73
C LEU A 130 17.66 -2.56 10.87
N GLU A 131 17.69 -1.28 10.54
CA GLU A 131 17.88 -0.18 11.48
C GLU A 131 16.83 0.89 11.26
N VAL A 132 16.30 1.45 12.35
CA VAL A 132 15.36 2.58 12.27
C VAL A 132 16.13 3.82 11.85
N ILE A 133 15.70 4.48 10.77
CA ILE A 133 16.36 5.69 10.29
C ILE A 133 16.18 6.84 11.29
N ASP A 134 17.25 7.56 11.54
CA ASP A 134 17.31 8.70 12.49
C ASP A 134 16.87 8.33 13.92
N SER A 135 17.26 7.14 14.38
CA SER A 135 17.01 6.70 15.75
C SER A 135 18.16 5.85 16.26
N ASP A 136 18.61 6.15 17.47
CA ASP A 136 19.59 5.34 18.20
C ASP A 136 18.93 4.15 18.93
N TYR A 137 17.62 3.95 18.72
CA TYR A 137 16.87 2.90 19.37
C TYR A 137 17.15 1.55 18.72
N GLU A 138 17.90 0.70 19.41
CA GLU A 138 18.13 -0.67 18.97
C GLU A 138 16.91 -1.55 19.30
N GLN A 139 16.42 -2.24 18.29
CA GLN A 139 15.32 -3.17 18.40
C GLN A 139 15.64 -4.44 17.62
N ASP A 140 15.24 -5.59 18.16
CA ASP A 140 15.34 -6.84 17.43
C ASP A 140 14.27 -6.85 16.30
N LEU A 141 14.75 -6.77 15.07
CA LEU A 141 13.95 -6.73 13.85
C LEU A 141 14.16 -8.00 13.00
N LYS A 142 14.80 -9.02 13.55
CA LYS A 142 15.15 -10.24 12.82
C LYS A 142 13.93 -10.93 12.23
N GLU A 143 12.82 -11.00 12.96
CA GLU A 143 11.56 -11.55 12.44
C GLU A 143 11.07 -10.79 11.20
N LEU A 144 11.34 -9.49 11.12
CA LEU A 144 10.99 -8.68 9.95
C LEU A 144 11.96 -8.89 8.79
N GLU A 145 13.25 -9.13 9.07
CA GLU A 145 14.25 -9.50 8.05
C GLU A 145 13.92 -10.85 7.41
N ASP A 146 13.45 -11.82 8.19
CA ASP A 146 13.17 -13.18 7.72
C ASP A 146 11.97 -13.27 6.76
N ILE A 147 11.06 -12.29 6.77
CA ILE A 147 9.90 -12.29 5.86
C ILE A 147 10.19 -11.68 4.48
N PHE A 148 11.34 -11.03 4.28
CA PHE A 148 11.72 -10.42 3.01
C PHE A 148 13.10 -10.90 2.55
N GLN A 149 13.33 -10.90 1.24
CA GLN A 149 14.66 -11.03 0.65
C GLN A 149 15.24 -9.62 0.49
N LEU A 150 16.04 -9.18 1.48
CA LEU A 150 16.57 -7.84 1.54
C LEU A 150 17.95 -7.74 0.89
N ASN A 151 18.16 -6.67 0.15
CA ASN A 151 19.46 -6.27 -0.35
C ASN A 151 19.93 -5.01 0.38
N LYS A 152 21.22 -4.75 0.36
CA LYS A 152 21.79 -3.54 0.94
C LYS A 152 21.10 -2.30 0.36
N ASP A 153 20.78 -1.36 1.23
CA ASP A 153 20.07 -0.11 0.98
C ASP A 153 18.56 -0.23 0.67
N ASP A 154 17.99 -1.45 0.74
CA ASP A 154 16.54 -1.60 0.70
C ASP A 154 15.87 -0.96 1.93
N LEU A 155 14.63 -0.51 1.74
CA LEU A 155 13.83 0.09 2.80
C LEU A 155 12.65 -0.80 3.18
N ILE A 156 12.32 -0.80 4.46
CA ILE A 156 11.06 -1.35 4.96
C ILE A 156 10.26 -0.22 5.61
N ILE A 157 9.00 -0.10 5.22
CA ILE A 157 8.00 0.69 5.93
C ILE A 157 7.20 -0.27 6.79
N LEU A 158 7.26 -0.12 8.10
CA LEU A 158 6.41 -0.86 9.03
C LEU A 158 5.37 0.09 9.61
N ALA A 159 4.17 0.10 9.05
CA ALA A 159 3.05 0.87 9.59
C ALA A 159 2.19 0.00 10.52
N TYR A 160 1.64 0.62 11.55
CA TYR A 160 0.81 -0.04 12.56
C TYR A 160 -0.45 0.78 12.86
N ALA A 161 -1.55 0.08 13.17
CA ALA A 161 -2.85 0.66 13.47
C ALA A 161 -3.75 -0.35 14.18
N ASP A 162 -4.97 0.06 14.57
CA ASP A 162 -5.97 -0.84 15.15
C ASP A 162 -6.51 -1.87 14.14
N SER A 163 -6.39 -1.61 12.84
CA SER A 163 -6.81 -2.54 11.79
C SER A 163 -5.77 -2.67 10.67
N TYR A 164 -5.76 -3.82 9.99
CA TYR A 164 -4.93 -4.02 8.80
C TYR A 164 -5.23 -3.01 7.69
N LYS A 165 -6.49 -2.62 7.53
CA LYS A 165 -6.90 -1.58 6.58
C LYS A 165 -6.16 -0.28 6.80
N LEU A 166 -6.16 0.23 8.03
CA LEU A 166 -5.52 1.50 8.38
C LEU A 166 -3.99 1.40 8.30
N ALA A 167 -3.42 0.29 8.77
CA ALA A 167 -1.99 0.04 8.65
C ALA A 167 -1.54 -0.04 7.17
N GLU A 168 -2.28 -0.77 6.32
CA GLU A 168 -2.00 -0.87 4.88
C GLU A 168 -2.12 0.48 4.18
N HIS A 169 -3.16 1.24 4.52
CA HIS A 169 -3.41 2.56 3.94
C HIS A 169 -2.27 3.53 4.26
N GLY A 170 -1.85 3.59 5.53
CA GLY A 170 -0.71 4.39 5.95
C GLY A 170 0.61 3.96 5.32
N ALA A 171 0.89 2.64 5.29
CA ALA A 171 2.10 2.10 4.68
C ALA A 171 2.19 2.42 3.18
N LEU A 172 1.09 2.24 2.44
CA LEU A 172 1.03 2.58 1.01
C LEU A 172 1.17 4.07 0.75
N ALA A 173 0.62 4.93 1.60
CA ALA A 173 0.79 6.38 1.47
C ALA A 173 2.27 6.77 1.58
N VAL A 174 3.01 6.19 2.53
CA VAL A 174 4.47 6.39 2.65
C VAL A 174 5.20 5.82 1.42
N ALA A 175 4.84 4.62 0.98
CA ALA A 175 5.45 4.00 -0.19
C ALA A 175 5.30 4.86 -1.46
N VAL A 176 4.12 5.47 -1.67
CA VAL A 176 3.85 6.41 -2.77
C VAL A 176 4.71 7.67 -2.67
N GLU A 177 4.99 8.16 -1.47
CA GLU A 177 5.87 9.32 -1.28
C GLU A 177 7.35 9.01 -1.57
N LEU A 178 7.79 7.78 -1.32
CA LEU A 178 9.18 7.35 -1.51
C LEU A 178 9.47 6.81 -2.92
N ASN A 179 8.47 6.25 -3.60
CA ASN A 179 8.65 5.59 -4.88
C ASN A 179 7.99 6.38 -6.02
N ASN A 180 8.81 6.99 -6.87
CA ASN A 180 8.34 7.82 -7.98
C ASN A 180 7.46 7.05 -8.98
N GLU A 181 7.70 5.76 -9.18
CA GLU A 181 6.89 4.94 -10.06
C GLU A 181 5.47 4.75 -9.49
N LEU A 182 5.36 4.37 -8.22
CA LEU A 182 4.08 4.32 -7.51
C LEU A 182 3.36 5.65 -7.52
N LYS A 183 4.08 6.74 -7.30
CA LYS A 183 3.55 8.10 -7.32
C LYS A 183 2.94 8.42 -8.70
N ASN A 184 3.64 8.12 -9.78
CA ASN A 184 3.15 8.32 -11.14
C ASN A 184 1.92 7.47 -11.45
N ILE A 185 1.91 6.20 -11.02
CA ILE A 185 0.76 5.31 -11.18
C ILE A 185 -0.46 5.90 -10.45
N VAL A 186 -0.31 6.25 -9.17
CA VAL A 186 -1.39 6.79 -8.34
C VAL A 186 -1.90 8.15 -8.86
N GLN A 187 -1.00 9.00 -9.37
CA GLN A 187 -1.39 10.26 -10.00
C GLN A 187 -2.18 10.03 -11.29
N GLY A 188 -1.81 9.01 -12.07
CA GLY A 188 -2.49 8.62 -13.31
C GLY A 188 -3.87 7.97 -13.11
N LEU A 189 -4.21 7.54 -11.90
CA LEU A 189 -5.56 7.10 -11.53
C LEU A 189 -6.47 8.33 -11.53
N LYS A 190 -7.03 8.65 -12.70
CA LYS A 190 -7.90 9.81 -12.88
C LYS A 190 -9.18 9.61 -12.08
N TYR A 191 -9.44 10.55 -11.25
CA TYR A 191 -10.59 10.67 -10.41
C TYR A 191 -11.34 11.92 -10.87
N SER A 192 -12.35 11.73 -11.70
CA SER A 192 -13.26 12.82 -12.03
C SER A 192 -14.09 13.13 -10.79
N ARG A 193 -13.85 14.27 -10.19
CA ARG A 193 -14.69 14.82 -9.10
C ARG A 193 -16.04 15.23 -9.66
#